data_32cbe5d6669c1d0d5b8a6b5ef63a8ca3
#
_entry.id   32cbe5d6669c1d0d5b8a6b5ef63a8ca3
#
_cell.length_a   1.000
_cell.length_b   1.000
_cell.length_c   1.000
_cell.angle_alpha   90.00
_cell.angle_beta   90.00
_cell.angle_gamma   90.00
#
_symmetry.space_group_name_H-M   'P 1'
#
loop_
_entity.id
_entity.type
_entity.pdbx_description
1 polymer ?
#
loop_
_entity_poly.entity_id
_entity_poly.type
_entity_poly.pdbx_seq_one_letter_code
_entity_poly.pdbx_strand_id
1 'polypeptide(L)'
;MKSPLGMGATSGVTWAGFGKDASRLRAQRGECRFVPVRGTQSFKMAERPEPLRLGSTAPNFKAETTNGPIDFHEFIGDNWVVLFSHPEDYTPVCTTELGAFAKLEPEFAKRGAKLIGLSANTIDSHSGWIKDINEVSGSNLTFPIIGDKQRQVALLYDMIDHQDATNVDSKGIAFTIRSVFIIDPKKKIRLILSYPASTGRNSAEVLRVLDSLQTGDKYRVTTPINWVPGDDVIVAPPVSNEEAKKLFPEFRIVKPYLRFTPLPKEKATVS
;
A
#
# COMPACT_ATOMS: atom_id res chain seq x y z
N MET A 1 50.52 21.58 15.57
CA MET A 1 50.39 21.96 17.00
C MET A 1 49.21 21.27 17.59
N LYS A 2 49.49 20.37 18.45
CA LYS A 2 48.84 19.77 19.63
C LYS A 2 47.34 20.03 19.91
N SER A 3 46.63 18.89 20.06
CA SER A 3 45.39 18.67 20.84
C SER A 3 45.49 19.25 22.28
N PRO A 4 44.43 19.24 23.14
CA PRO A 4 43.82 17.97 23.63
C PRO A 4 42.30 18.01 23.97
N LEU A 5 41.68 16.84 23.91
CA LEU A 5 40.90 16.08 24.89
C LEU A 5 40.14 16.82 26.02
N GLY A 6 38.84 16.59 26.06
CA GLY A 6 37.99 16.79 27.23
C GLY A 6 37.01 15.63 27.39
N MET A 7 37.32 14.71 28.31
CA MET A 7 36.43 13.68 28.85
C MET A 7 35.46 14.28 29.86
N GLY A 8 34.23 13.75 29.96
CA GLY A 8 33.32 14.05 31.08
C GLY A 8 31.96 13.43 30.82
N ALA A 9 31.72 12.41 31.39
CA ALA A 9 31.07 11.90 32.57
C ALA A 9 29.77 11.13 32.27
N THR A 10 29.84 9.83 32.50
CA THR A 10 28.73 8.87 32.64
C THR A 10 27.93 9.16 33.92
N SER A 11 26.64 9.41 33.81
CA SER A 11 25.71 9.38 34.95
C SER A 11 24.99 8.02 34.97
N GLY A 12 25.43 7.16 35.89
CA GLY A 12 24.76 5.92 36.23
C GLY A 12 23.47 6.19 37.02
N VAL A 13 22.38 5.58 36.59
CA VAL A 13 21.13 5.51 37.35
C VAL A 13 21.15 4.18 38.13
N THR A 14 21.34 4.31 39.45
CA THR A 14 21.21 3.20 40.38
C THR A 14 19.75 2.92 40.72
N TRP A 15 19.31 1.70 40.50
CA TRP A 15 18.04 1.18 41.00
C TRP A 15 18.18 0.82 42.48
N ALA A 16 17.50 1.58 43.34
CA ALA A 16 17.36 1.22 44.76
C ALA A 16 16.13 0.31 44.93
N GLY A 17 16.29 -0.73 45.68
CA GLY A 17 15.35 -1.81 45.86
C GLY A 17 14.09 -1.45 46.63
N PHE A 18 12.99 -2.12 46.27
CA PHE A 18 11.79 -2.18 47.11
C PHE A 18 11.80 -3.48 47.92
N GLY A 19 11.79 -3.28 49.23
CA GLY A 19 11.76 -4.31 50.24
C GLY A 19 10.42 -5.08 50.24
N LYS A 20 10.57 -6.33 50.58
CA LYS A 20 9.50 -7.29 50.88
C LYS A 20 8.78 -6.85 52.15
N ASP A 21 7.49 -6.62 52.07
CA ASP A 21 6.61 -6.78 53.25
C ASP A 21 5.29 -7.42 52.80
N ALA A 22 5.24 -8.74 53.02
CA ALA A 22 4.08 -9.58 52.75
C ALA A 22 3.54 -10.06 54.10
N SER A 23 2.69 -9.25 54.72
CA SER A 23 1.75 -9.78 55.72
C SER A 23 0.63 -8.76 56.05
N ARG A 24 -0.59 -9.23 55.97
CA ARG A 24 -1.86 -8.64 56.45
C ARG A 24 -2.69 -7.80 55.47
N LEU A 25 -3.45 -8.51 54.65
CA LEU A 25 -4.82 -8.09 54.40
C LEU A 25 -5.71 -9.36 54.37
N ARG A 26 -6.38 -9.56 55.46
CA ARG A 26 -7.36 -10.63 55.68
C ARG A 26 -8.64 -10.27 54.90
N ALA A 27 -9.17 -11.26 54.19
CA ALA A 27 -10.37 -11.23 53.39
C ALA A 27 -11.59 -10.71 54.16
N GLN A 28 -12.33 -9.80 53.56
CA GLN A 28 -13.76 -9.68 53.72
C GLN A 28 -14.41 -10.24 52.46
N ARG A 29 -14.99 -11.44 52.60
CA ARG A 29 -15.84 -12.04 51.55
C ARG A 29 -17.19 -11.32 51.61
N GLY A 30 -17.37 -10.34 50.73
CA GLY A 30 -18.69 -9.83 50.36
C GLY A 30 -19.25 -10.70 49.26
N GLU A 31 -20.29 -11.45 49.54
CA GLU A 31 -21.08 -12.18 48.53
C GLU A 31 -21.70 -11.18 47.57
N CYS A 32 -21.12 -11.04 46.36
CA CYS A 32 -21.79 -10.37 45.24
C CYS A 32 -22.90 -11.28 44.75
N ARG A 33 -24.15 -10.99 45.17
CA ARG A 33 -25.34 -11.59 44.55
C ARG A 33 -25.45 -11.07 43.12
N PHE A 34 -25.18 -11.97 42.17
CA PHE A 34 -25.48 -11.74 40.76
C PHE A 34 -27.01 -11.64 40.59
N VAL A 35 -27.50 -10.45 40.29
CA VAL A 35 -28.88 -10.25 39.84
C VAL A 35 -28.84 -10.47 38.32
N PRO A 36 -29.54 -11.45 37.76
CA PRO A 36 -29.60 -11.63 36.31
C PRO A 36 -30.39 -10.49 35.69
N VAL A 37 -29.73 -9.60 34.98
CA VAL A 37 -30.39 -8.61 34.11
C VAL A 37 -30.99 -9.38 32.94
N ARG A 38 -32.30 -9.58 32.98
CA ARG A 38 -33.06 -10.08 31.82
C ARG A 38 -33.00 -9.02 30.71
N GLY A 39 -32.52 -9.42 29.53
CA GLY A 39 -32.65 -8.67 28.30
C GLY A 39 -31.36 -8.09 27.77
N THR A 40 -30.30 -8.89 27.64
CA THR A 40 -29.25 -8.57 26.68
C THR A 40 -29.76 -8.97 25.29
N GLN A 41 -30.32 -7.99 24.56
CA GLN A 41 -30.34 -8.10 23.11
C GLN A 41 -28.88 -8.24 22.70
N SER A 42 -28.53 -9.44 22.24
CA SER A 42 -27.26 -9.66 21.53
C SER A 42 -27.29 -8.76 20.30
N PHE A 43 -26.70 -7.58 20.40
CA PHE A 43 -26.29 -6.85 19.20
C PHE A 43 -25.29 -7.78 18.50
N LYS A 44 -25.75 -8.47 17.44
CA LYS A 44 -24.84 -9.01 16.45
C LYS A 44 -24.01 -7.82 16.00
N MET A 45 -22.77 -7.74 16.47
CA MET A 45 -21.79 -6.87 15.86
C MET A 45 -21.80 -7.28 14.38
N ALA A 46 -22.15 -6.35 13.50
CA ALA A 46 -21.99 -6.56 12.09
C ALA A 46 -20.56 -7.08 11.90
N GLU A 47 -20.41 -8.26 11.34
CA GLU A 47 -19.13 -8.87 11.07
C GLU A 47 -18.34 -7.83 10.28
N ARG A 48 -17.23 -7.33 10.86
CA ARG A 48 -16.32 -6.49 10.10
C ARG A 48 -15.89 -7.31 8.89
N PRO A 49 -15.96 -6.77 7.69
CA PRO A 49 -15.44 -7.48 6.54
C PRO A 49 -14.00 -7.90 6.84
N GLU A 50 -13.63 -9.13 6.47
CA GLU A 50 -12.27 -9.62 6.64
C GLU A 50 -11.28 -8.59 6.08
N PRO A 51 -10.21 -8.24 6.84
CA PRO A 51 -9.25 -7.26 6.37
C PRO A 51 -8.59 -7.72 5.08
N LEU A 52 -8.42 -6.82 4.13
CA LEU A 52 -7.74 -7.12 2.88
C LEU A 52 -6.27 -7.44 3.14
N ARG A 53 -5.80 -8.52 2.53
CA ARG A 53 -4.41 -9.02 2.66
C ARG A 53 -3.82 -9.31 1.30
N LEU A 54 -2.50 -9.46 1.25
CA LEU A 54 -1.83 -9.95 0.04
C LEU A 54 -2.36 -11.34 -0.32
N GLY A 55 -2.73 -11.53 -1.58
CA GLY A 55 -3.37 -12.74 -2.08
C GLY A 55 -4.89 -12.76 -1.96
N SER A 56 -5.53 -11.87 -1.20
CA SER A 56 -6.98 -11.70 -1.21
C SER A 56 -7.47 -11.34 -2.60
N THR A 57 -8.67 -11.77 -2.96
CA THR A 57 -9.34 -11.26 -4.16
C THR A 57 -9.78 -9.83 -3.88
N ALA A 58 -9.37 -8.89 -4.75
CA ALA A 58 -9.82 -7.51 -4.68
C ALA A 58 -11.35 -7.46 -4.78
N PRO A 59 -12.05 -6.84 -3.83
CA PRO A 59 -13.50 -6.73 -3.87
C PRO A 59 -13.97 -6.03 -5.15
N ASN A 60 -15.01 -6.57 -5.78
CA ASN A 60 -15.66 -5.89 -6.90
C ASN A 60 -16.57 -4.77 -6.39
N PHE A 61 -16.70 -3.71 -7.17
CA PHE A 61 -17.63 -2.61 -6.93
C PHE A 61 -18.03 -1.95 -8.24
N LYS A 62 -19.12 -1.19 -8.19
CA LYS A 62 -19.51 -0.25 -9.27
C LYS A 62 -19.35 1.17 -8.76
N ALA A 63 -18.80 2.05 -9.59
CA ALA A 63 -18.57 3.43 -9.20
C ALA A 63 -18.63 4.36 -10.41
N GLU A 64 -18.99 5.62 -10.15
CA GLU A 64 -18.86 6.72 -11.11
C GLU A 64 -17.42 7.21 -11.08
N THR A 65 -16.89 7.51 -12.26
CA THR A 65 -15.55 8.07 -12.44
C THR A 65 -15.57 9.27 -13.37
N THR A 66 -14.45 9.99 -13.44
CA THR A 66 -14.27 11.10 -14.41
C THR A 66 -14.39 10.65 -15.87
N ASN A 67 -14.26 9.34 -16.13
CA ASN A 67 -14.35 8.75 -17.47
C ASN A 67 -15.66 7.94 -17.68
N GLY A 68 -16.66 8.14 -16.81
CA GLY A 68 -17.93 7.42 -16.81
C GLY A 68 -17.98 6.26 -15.80
N PRO A 69 -19.13 5.55 -15.72
CA PRO A 69 -19.34 4.48 -14.78
C PRO A 69 -18.46 3.25 -15.08
N ILE A 70 -18.02 2.56 -14.04
CA ILE A 70 -17.26 1.31 -14.15
C ILE A 70 -17.85 0.19 -13.29
N ASP A 71 -17.65 -1.06 -13.72
CA ASP A 71 -17.55 -2.24 -12.89
C ASP A 71 -16.06 -2.56 -12.73
N PHE A 72 -15.57 -2.62 -11.49
CA PHE A 72 -14.12 -2.66 -11.25
C PHE A 72 -13.45 -3.92 -11.79
N HIS A 73 -14.09 -5.09 -11.67
CA HIS A 73 -13.52 -6.31 -12.23
C HIS A 73 -13.50 -6.31 -13.77
N GLU A 74 -14.50 -5.71 -14.41
CA GLU A 74 -14.51 -5.48 -15.87
C GLU A 74 -13.43 -4.47 -16.25
N PHE A 75 -13.26 -3.40 -15.47
CA PHE A 75 -12.18 -2.43 -15.67
C PHE A 75 -10.80 -3.06 -15.60
N ILE A 76 -10.55 -3.95 -14.63
CA ILE A 76 -9.29 -4.72 -14.55
C ILE A 76 -9.10 -5.51 -15.86
N GLY A 77 -10.09 -6.31 -16.27
CA GLY A 77 -9.96 -7.20 -17.42
C GLY A 77 -8.75 -8.12 -17.27
N ASP A 78 -7.85 -8.11 -18.27
CA ASP A 78 -6.59 -8.87 -18.30
C ASP A 78 -5.37 -7.98 -17.97
N ASN A 79 -5.59 -6.82 -17.36
CA ASN A 79 -4.52 -5.88 -17.01
C ASN A 79 -4.19 -5.95 -15.52
N TRP A 80 -3.00 -5.48 -15.19
CA TRP A 80 -2.70 -5.04 -13.84
C TRP A 80 -3.42 -3.72 -13.56
N VAL A 81 -3.74 -3.45 -12.30
CA VAL A 81 -4.34 -2.18 -11.89
C VAL A 81 -3.63 -1.65 -10.67
N VAL A 82 -3.36 -0.34 -10.68
CA VAL A 82 -2.94 0.43 -9.51
C VAL A 82 -4.13 1.29 -9.09
N LEU A 83 -4.85 0.82 -8.07
CA LEU A 83 -5.90 1.58 -7.40
C LEU A 83 -5.27 2.38 -6.26
N PHE A 84 -5.45 3.70 -6.26
CA PHE A 84 -4.87 4.54 -5.22
C PHE A 84 -5.83 5.63 -4.75
N SER A 85 -5.82 5.93 -3.45
CA SER A 85 -6.62 7.00 -2.87
C SER A 85 -5.79 8.25 -2.60
N HIS A 86 -6.46 9.40 -2.55
CA HIS A 86 -5.92 10.66 -2.07
C HIS A 86 -6.92 11.32 -1.11
N PRO A 87 -6.46 12.09 -0.11
CA PRO A 87 -7.33 12.69 0.90
C PRO A 87 -8.41 13.60 0.32
N GLU A 88 -8.01 14.65 -0.39
CA GLU A 88 -8.93 15.69 -0.84
C GLU A 88 -8.41 16.38 -2.10
N ASP A 89 -9.32 16.77 -2.99
CA ASP A 89 -9.03 17.58 -4.18
C ASP A 89 -8.54 18.98 -3.78
N TYR A 90 -7.91 19.68 -4.72
CA TYR A 90 -7.38 21.04 -4.52
C TYR A 90 -6.44 21.22 -3.35
N THR A 91 -5.72 20.14 -2.97
CA THR A 91 -4.71 20.20 -1.93
C THR A 91 -3.29 20.07 -2.50
N PRO A 92 -2.28 20.70 -1.89
CA PRO A 92 -0.94 20.79 -2.48
C PRO A 92 -0.31 19.43 -2.77
N VAL A 93 -0.28 18.53 -1.77
CA VAL A 93 0.36 17.20 -1.91
C VAL A 93 -0.37 16.36 -2.95
N CYS A 94 -1.72 16.33 -2.93
CA CYS A 94 -2.50 15.55 -3.88
C CYS A 94 -2.31 16.04 -5.32
N THR A 95 -2.22 17.37 -5.54
CA THR A 95 -1.95 17.94 -6.85
C THR A 95 -0.60 17.48 -7.42
N THR A 96 0.45 17.49 -6.59
CA THR A 96 1.78 17.00 -7.01
C THR A 96 1.79 15.50 -7.29
N GLU A 97 1.08 14.71 -6.50
CA GLU A 97 1.00 13.25 -6.67
C GLU A 97 0.29 12.86 -7.97
N LEU A 98 -0.92 13.41 -8.20
CA LEU A 98 -1.69 13.07 -9.39
C LEU A 98 -0.98 13.52 -10.66
N GLY A 99 -0.33 14.68 -10.63
CA GLY A 99 0.53 15.13 -11.72
C GLY A 99 1.71 14.20 -11.99
N ALA A 100 2.35 13.67 -10.94
CA ALA A 100 3.43 12.69 -11.08
C ALA A 100 2.92 11.35 -11.66
N PHE A 101 1.79 10.84 -11.18
CA PHE A 101 1.17 9.65 -11.75
C PHE A 101 0.74 9.85 -13.21
N ALA A 102 0.20 11.02 -13.56
CA ALA A 102 -0.17 11.34 -14.93
C ALA A 102 1.06 11.33 -15.88
N LYS A 103 2.20 11.84 -15.44
CA LYS A 103 3.45 11.75 -16.21
C LYS A 103 3.96 10.33 -16.37
N LEU A 104 3.71 9.46 -15.40
CA LEU A 104 4.13 8.07 -15.43
C LEU A 104 3.09 7.12 -16.06
N GLU A 105 1.90 7.59 -16.38
CA GLU A 105 0.84 6.76 -16.98
C GLU A 105 1.31 5.98 -18.21
N PRO A 106 2.08 6.55 -19.16
CA PRO A 106 2.64 5.79 -20.28
C PRO A 106 3.56 4.65 -19.85
N GLU A 107 4.30 4.82 -18.75
CA GLU A 107 5.18 3.76 -18.23
C GLU A 107 4.38 2.63 -17.57
N PHE A 108 3.29 2.93 -16.89
CA PHE A 108 2.34 1.92 -16.42
C PHE A 108 1.67 1.19 -17.58
N ALA A 109 1.24 1.90 -18.60
CA ALA A 109 0.61 1.33 -19.79
C ALA A 109 1.54 0.36 -20.54
N LYS A 110 2.83 0.68 -20.70
CA LYS A 110 3.85 -0.23 -21.27
C LYS A 110 3.94 -1.57 -20.53
N ARG A 111 3.58 -1.59 -19.27
CA ARG A 111 3.57 -2.77 -18.38
C ARG A 111 2.21 -3.47 -18.31
N GLY A 112 1.28 -3.09 -19.19
CA GLY A 112 -0.08 -3.60 -19.13
C GLY A 112 -0.80 -3.27 -17.83
N ALA A 113 -0.50 -2.11 -17.23
CA ALA A 113 -1.10 -1.66 -15.99
C ALA A 113 -1.91 -0.39 -16.19
N LYS A 114 -3.12 -0.37 -15.63
CA LYS A 114 -4.02 0.77 -15.61
C LYS A 114 -3.92 1.49 -14.25
N LEU A 115 -4.03 2.81 -14.28
CA LEU A 115 -4.15 3.64 -13.09
C LEU A 115 -5.62 3.96 -12.83
N ILE A 116 -6.02 4.04 -11.56
CA ILE A 116 -7.32 4.55 -11.14
C ILE A 116 -7.20 5.23 -9.78
N GLY A 117 -7.58 6.50 -9.72
CA GLY A 117 -7.61 7.29 -8.50
C GLY A 117 -8.95 7.16 -7.76
N LEU A 118 -8.96 7.53 -6.46
CA LEU A 118 -10.15 7.57 -5.64
C LEU A 118 -10.04 8.67 -4.58
N SER A 119 -11.09 9.41 -4.36
CA SER A 119 -11.28 10.18 -3.12
C SER A 119 -12.76 10.32 -2.75
N ALA A 120 -13.01 10.88 -1.57
CA ALA A 120 -14.36 11.20 -1.09
C ALA A 120 -14.97 12.47 -1.73
N ASN A 121 -14.30 13.07 -2.71
CA ASN A 121 -14.83 14.20 -3.48
C ASN A 121 -15.83 13.73 -4.55
N THR A 122 -16.50 14.69 -5.18
CA THR A 122 -17.46 14.43 -6.27
C THR A 122 -16.76 14.39 -7.62
N ILE A 123 -17.41 13.80 -8.63
CA ILE A 123 -16.91 13.79 -10.01
C ILE A 123 -16.73 15.21 -10.56
N ASP A 124 -17.65 16.13 -10.25
CA ASP A 124 -17.55 17.54 -10.67
C ASP A 124 -16.30 18.20 -10.08
N SER A 125 -15.99 17.92 -8.80
CA SER A 125 -14.77 18.38 -8.15
C SER A 125 -13.53 17.88 -8.88
N HIS A 126 -13.43 16.56 -9.11
CA HIS A 126 -12.31 15.96 -9.84
C HIS A 126 -12.14 16.57 -11.24
N SER A 127 -13.25 16.72 -11.98
CA SER A 127 -13.23 17.24 -13.35
C SER A 127 -12.74 18.69 -13.42
N GLY A 128 -13.08 19.50 -12.42
CA GLY A 128 -12.54 20.85 -12.26
C GLY A 128 -11.05 20.85 -11.93
N TRP A 129 -10.66 20.03 -10.95
CA TRP A 129 -9.31 19.98 -10.43
C TRP A 129 -8.27 19.36 -11.39
N ILE A 130 -8.67 18.46 -12.28
CA ILE A 130 -7.80 17.91 -13.34
C ILE A 130 -7.14 19.01 -14.17
N LYS A 131 -7.84 20.13 -14.40
CA LYS A 131 -7.29 21.27 -15.14
C LYS A 131 -6.10 21.89 -14.42
N ASP A 132 -6.23 22.10 -13.10
CA ASP A 132 -5.16 22.64 -12.26
C ASP A 132 -3.98 21.67 -12.18
N ILE A 133 -4.26 20.35 -12.04
CA ILE A 133 -3.22 19.32 -12.05
C ILE A 133 -2.41 19.37 -13.34
N ASN A 134 -3.08 19.42 -14.48
CA ASN A 134 -2.44 19.44 -15.79
C ASN A 134 -1.62 20.72 -16.00
N GLU A 135 -2.16 21.88 -15.59
CA GLU A 135 -1.45 23.16 -15.67
C GLU A 135 -0.20 23.17 -14.79
N VAL A 136 -0.33 22.83 -13.49
CA VAL A 136 0.77 22.85 -12.52
C VAL A 136 1.86 21.85 -12.87
N SER A 137 1.47 20.66 -13.28
CA SER A 137 2.43 19.58 -13.54
C SER A 137 2.96 19.57 -14.98
N GLY A 138 2.33 20.24 -15.91
CA GLY A 138 2.60 20.10 -17.34
C GLY A 138 2.35 18.68 -17.83
N SER A 139 1.29 18.02 -17.33
CA SER A 139 0.87 16.67 -17.71
C SER A 139 -0.50 16.69 -18.39
N ASN A 140 -0.95 15.53 -18.83
CA ASN A 140 -2.31 15.30 -19.30
C ASN A 140 -2.86 14.08 -18.57
N LEU A 141 -3.58 14.29 -17.46
CA LEU A 141 -4.17 13.22 -16.66
C LEU A 141 -5.33 12.60 -17.43
N THR A 142 -5.23 11.33 -17.78
CA THR A 142 -6.24 10.60 -18.55
C THR A 142 -6.83 9.40 -17.81
N PHE A 143 -6.22 8.92 -16.74
CA PHE A 143 -6.79 7.84 -15.95
C PHE A 143 -8.03 8.27 -15.17
N PRO A 144 -9.00 7.36 -14.94
CA PRO A 144 -10.21 7.67 -14.20
C PRO A 144 -9.95 7.97 -12.73
N ILE A 145 -10.75 8.88 -12.15
CA ILE A 145 -10.79 9.13 -10.71
C ILE A 145 -12.21 8.84 -10.21
N ILE A 146 -12.32 7.97 -9.22
CA ILE A 146 -13.60 7.57 -8.60
C ILE A 146 -14.05 8.66 -7.63
N GLY A 147 -15.30 9.13 -7.82
CA GLY A 147 -15.96 10.04 -6.89
C GLY A 147 -16.71 9.28 -5.80
N ASP A 148 -16.05 8.95 -4.70
CA ASP A 148 -16.59 8.11 -3.63
C ASP A 148 -17.15 8.94 -2.46
N LYS A 149 -18.08 9.85 -2.76
CA LYS A 149 -18.68 10.77 -1.77
C LYS A 149 -19.26 10.04 -0.55
N GLN A 150 -19.83 8.86 -0.72
CA GLN A 150 -20.37 8.03 0.35
C GLN A 150 -19.33 7.16 1.02
N ARG A 151 -18.08 7.19 0.58
CA ARG A 151 -16.96 6.38 1.09
C ARG A 151 -17.20 4.87 1.02
N GLN A 152 -18.05 4.42 0.10
CA GLN A 152 -18.39 2.99 -0.03
C GLN A 152 -17.19 2.17 -0.48
N VAL A 153 -16.46 2.63 -1.48
CA VAL A 153 -15.24 1.96 -1.96
C VAL A 153 -14.11 2.16 -0.97
N ALA A 154 -13.99 3.36 -0.39
CA ALA A 154 -12.98 3.65 0.63
C ALA A 154 -13.10 2.76 1.87
N LEU A 155 -14.32 2.51 2.34
CA LEU A 155 -14.59 1.57 3.44
C LEU A 155 -14.30 0.12 3.04
N LEU A 156 -14.69 -0.28 1.83
CA LEU A 156 -14.48 -1.63 1.31
C LEU A 156 -12.99 -1.98 1.20
N TYR A 157 -12.14 -0.98 0.90
CA TYR A 157 -10.69 -1.12 0.74
C TYR A 157 -9.87 -0.62 1.94
N ASP A 158 -10.54 -0.32 3.08
CA ASP A 158 -9.89 0.16 4.32
C ASP A 158 -8.99 1.38 4.09
N MET A 159 -9.52 2.36 3.34
CA MET A 159 -8.78 3.57 2.94
C MET A 159 -9.12 4.81 3.78
N ILE A 160 -10.00 4.68 4.78
CA ILE A 160 -10.45 5.80 5.62
C ILE A 160 -9.35 6.17 6.62
N ASP A 161 -9.17 7.49 6.83
CA ASP A 161 -8.22 7.98 7.83
C ASP A 161 -8.76 7.80 9.25
N HIS A 162 -8.10 6.97 10.02
CA HIS A 162 -8.38 6.75 11.45
C HIS A 162 -7.31 7.39 12.35
N GLN A 163 -6.30 8.01 11.76
CA GLN A 163 -5.16 8.57 12.49
C GLN A 163 -5.29 10.08 12.69
N ASP A 164 -5.68 10.80 11.66
CA ASP A 164 -5.75 12.28 11.67
C ASP A 164 -7.20 12.75 11.80
N ALA A 165 -7.57 13.16 13.02
CA ALA A 165 -8.89 13.69 13.32
C ALA A 165 -9.19 15.03 12.62
N THR A 166 -8.19 15.67 11.99
CA THR A 166 -8.36 16.92 11.22
C THR A 166 -8.58 16.65 9.73
N ASN A 167 -8.27 15.45 9.24
CA ASN A 167 -8.50 15.04 7.86
C ASN A 167 -9.98 14.64 7.67
N VAL A 168 -10.87 15.62 7.79
CA VAL A 168 -12.33 15.44 7.75
C VAL A 168 -13.00 16.48 6.87
N ASP A 169 -14.16 16.13 6.32
CA ASP A 169 -14.99 17.07 5.57
C ASP A 169 -15.72 18.08 6.51
N SER A 170 -16.48 19.00 5.92
CA SER A 170 -17.25 20.02 6.64
C SER A 170 -18.28 19.47 7.63
N LYS A 171 -18.57 18.17 7.57
CA LYS A 171 -19.46 17.46 8.49
C LYS A 171 -18.71 16.63 9.54
N GLY A 172 -17.38 16.70 9.56
CA GLY A 172 -16.52 15.92 10.46
C GLY A 172 -16.38 14.45 10.05
N ILE A 173 -16.69 14.09 8.80
CA ILE A 173 -16.54 12.72 8.30
C ILE A 173 -15.15 12.57 7.69
N ALA A 174 -14.40 11.55 8.12
CA ALA A 174 -13.03 11.33 7.69
C ALA A 174 -12.90 11.19 6.15
N PHE A 175 -11.85 11.81 5.62
CA PHE A 175 -11.38 11.58 4.26
C PHE A 175 -10.57 10.28 4.16
N THR A 176 -10.04 10.00 2.99
CA THR A 176 -9.17 8.87 2.74
C THR A 176 -7.71 9.19 3.08
N ILE A 177 -6.95 8.15 3.43
CA ILE A 177 -5.49 8.18 3.46
C ILE A 177 -4.92 8.02 2.04
N ARG A 178 -3.59 7.96 1.92
CA ARG A 178 -2.90 7.72 0.64
C ARG A 178 -2.57 6.24 0.47
N SER A 179 -3.57 5.42 0.21
CA SER A 179 -3.38 3.99 -0.06
C SER A 179 -2.99 3.74 -1.52
N VAL A 180 -2.28 2.64 -1.76
CA VAL A 180 -2.01 2.06 -3.07
C VAL A 180 -2.25 0.57 -3.01
N PHE A 181 -3.05 0.05 -3.93
CA PHE A 181 -3.24 -1.38 -4.15
C PHE A 181 -2.75 -1.72 -5.55
N ILE A 182 -1.78 -2.63 -5.66
CA ILE A 182 -1.42 -3.25 -6.94
C ILE A 182 -2.18 -4.57 -7.04
N ILE A 183 -2.99 -4.70 -8.08
CA ILE A 183 -3.90 -5.82 -8.32
C ILE A 183 -3.53 -6.47 -9.65
N ASP A 184 -3.38 -7.79 -9.65
CA ASP A 184 -3.03 -8.55 -10.85
C ASP A 184 -4.25 -8.87 -11.75
N PRO A 185 -4.05 -9.36 -12.98
CA PRO A 185 -5.15 -9.75 -13.88
C PRO A 185 -6.09 -10.82 -13.30
N LYS A 186 -5.63 -11.60 -12.32
CA LYS A 186 -6.45 -12.59 -11.60
C LYS A 186 -7.24 -11.97 -10.46
N LYS A 187 -7.28 -10.65 -10.38
CA LYS A 187 -7.94 -9.86 -9.34
C LYS A 187 -7.35 -10.09 -7.94
N LYS A 188 -6.08 -10.51 -7.85
CA LYS A 188 -5.40 -10.71 -6.57
C LYS A 188 -4.64 -9.46 -6.15
N ILE A 189 -4.80 -9.06 -4.89
CA ILE A 189 -4.03 -7.98 -4.28
C ILE A 189 -2.59 -8.46 -4.09
N ARG A 190 -1.65 -7.79 -4.74
CA ARG A 190 -0.23 -8.15 -4.76
C ARG A 190 0.63 -7.21 -3.89
N LEU A 191 0.17 -5.98 -3.69
CA LEU A 191 0.80 -4.98 -2.84
C LEU A 191 -0.25 -4.09 -2.20
N ILE A 192 -0.01 -3.71 -0.96
CA ILE A 192 -0.74 -2.66 -0.24
C ILE A 192 0.30 -1.72 0.36
N LEU A 193 0.22 -0.43 0.04
CA LEU A 193 0.96 0.65 0.71
C LEU A 193 -0.05 1.61 1.32
N SER A 194 0.24 2.10 2.52
CA SER A 194 -0.59 3.09 3.19
C SER A 194 0.28 4.19 3.79
N TYR A 195 -0.01 5.42 3.44
CA TYR A 195 0.68 6.61 3.91
C TYR A 195 -0.32 7.56 4.57
N PRO A 196 0.06 8.26 5.64
CA PRO A 196 -0.79 9.28 6.23
C PRO A 196 -1.03 10.43 5.24
N ALA A 197 -2.10 11.19 5.46
CA ALA A 197 -2.47 12.31 4.59
C ALA A 197 -1.35 13.36 4.42
N SER A 198 -0.47 13.49 5.42
CA SER A 198 0.66 14.43 5.43
C SER A 198 1.87 14.01 4.59
N THR A 199 1.94 12.75 4.13
CA THR A 199 3.14 12.19 3.50
C THR A 199 2.89 11.82 2.04
N GLY A 200 3.53 12.55 1.10
CA GLY A 200 3.49 12.22 -0.33
C GLY A 200 4.17 10.90 -0.64
N ARG A 201 3.61 10.16 -1.60
CA ARG A 201 4.12 8.85 -2.03
C ARG A 201 5.31 8.99 -2.98
N ASN A 202 6.10 7.93 -3.07
CA ASN A 202 7.12 7.79 -4.11
C ASN A 202 6.53 7.02 -5.31
N SER A 203 6.17 7.72 -6.37
CA SER A 203 5.58 7.10 -7.57
C SER A 203 6.54 6.16 -8.31
N ALA A 204 7.86 6.42 -8.23
CA ALA A 204 8.86 5.53 -8.80
C ALA A 204 8.91 4.18 -8.05
N GLU A 205 8.67 4.18 -6.73
CA GLU A 205 8.57 2.94 -5.95
C GLU A 205 7.35 2.10 -6.36
N VAL A 206 6.21 2.72 -6.63
CA VAL A 206 5.03 2.01 -7.12
C VAL A 206 5.33 1.32 -8.45
N LEU A 207 6.00 2.01 -9.37
CA LEU A 207 6.41 1.45 -10.66
C LEU A 207 7.45 0.33 -10.47
N ARG A 208 8.47 0.56 -9.63
CA ARG A 208 9.50 -0.43 -9.30
C ARG A 208 8.92 -1.73 -8.76
N VAL A 209 7.96 -1.64 -7.85
CA VAL A 209 7.31 -2.83 -7.28
C VAL A 209 6.46 -3.56 -8.32
N LEU A 210 5.77 -2.85 -9.21
CA LEU A 210 5.07 -3.47 -10.34
C LEU A 210 6.04 -4.27 -11.21
N ASP A 211 7.19 -3.69 -11.58
CA ASP A 211 8.25 -4.38 -12.31
C ASP A 211 8.76 -5.62 -11.58
N SER A 212 8.96 -5.50 -10.27
CA SER A 212 9.40 -6.62 -9.42
C SER A 212 8.40 -7.79 -9.43
N LEU A 213 7.12 -7.49 -9.25
CA LEU A 213 6.04 -8.48 -9.23
C LEU A 213 5.94 -9.21 -10.59
N GLN A 214 5.92 -8.45 -11.68
CA GLN A 214 5.85 -9.01 -13.03
C GLN A 214 7.09 -9.85 -13.37
N THR A 215 8.28 -9.39 -12.95
CA THR A 215 9.53 -10.13 -13.12
C THR A 215 9.50 -11.48 -12.40
N GLY A 216 9.05 -11.48 -11.14
CA GLY A 216 8.91 -12.71 -10.35
C GLY A 216 7.91 -13.69 -10.96
N ASP A 217 6.77 -13.22 -11.44
CA ASP A 217 5.75 -14.04 -12.07
C ASP A 217 6.24 -14.64 -13.40
N LYS A 218 7.01 -13.88 -14.17
CA LYS A 218 7.48 -14.30 -15.51
C LYS A 218 8.64 -15.27 -15.45
N TYR A 219 9.62 -15.05 -14.57
CA TYR A 219 10.91 -15.73 -14.67
C TYR A 219 11.23 -16.71 -13.53
N ARG A 220 10.33 -16.93 -12.57
CA ARG A 220 10.58 -17.77 -11.38
C ARG A 220 11.81 -17.32 -10.59
N VAL A 221 11.93 -16.03 -10.42
CA VAL A 221 12.98 -15.35 -9.66
C VAL A 221 12.35 -14.50 -8.56
N THR A 222 13.17 -14.00 -7.65
CA THR A 222 12.79 -12.99 -6.67
C THR A 222 13.76 -11.81 -6.78
N THR A 223 13.28 -10.62 -6.48
CA THR A 223 14.11 -9.42 -6.52
C THR A 223 14.75 -9.16 -5.16
N PRO A 224 16.04 -8.84 -5.09
CA PRO A 224 16.69 -8.47 -3.84
C PRO A 224 16.25 -7.09 -3.34
N ILE A 225 16.74 -6.73 -2.15
CA ILE A 225 16.55 -5.39 -1.59
C ILE A 225 17.07 -4.32 -2.57
N ASN A 226 16.34 -3.20 -2.68
CA ASN A 226 16.67 -2.06 -3.55
C ASN A 226 16.79 -2.37 -5.06
N TRP A 227 16.36 -3.54 -5.47
CA TRP A 227 16.40 -3.94 -6.88
C TRP A 227 15.67 -2.94 -7.78
N VAL A 228 16.25 -2.64 -8.91
CA VAL A 228 15.64 -1.90 -10.02
C VAL A 228 15.77 -2.69 -11.33
N PRO A 229 14.93 -2.45 -12.33
CA PRO A 229 15.07 -3.09 -13.64
C PRO A 229 16.49 -2.95 -14.21
N GLY A 230 17.09 -4.09 -14.56
CA GLY A 230 18.48 -4.17 -15.04
C GLY A 230 19.45 -4.78 -14.03
N ASP A 231 19.10 -4.80 -12.75
CA ASP A 231 19.92 -5.44 -11.72
C ASP A 231 19.74 -6.98 -11.74
N ASP A 232 20.73 -7.65 -11.16
CA ASP A 232 20.65 -9.09 -10.91
C ASP A 232 19.45 -9.43 -10.00
N VAL A 233 18.85 -10.57 -10.29
CA VAL A 233 17.76 -11.15 -9.49
C VAL A 233 18.24 -12.41 -8.75
N ILE A 234 17.43 -12.88 -7.80
CA ILE A 234 17.71 -14.10 -7.04
C ILE A 234 16.90 -15.24 -7.66
N VAL A 235 17.56 -16.36 -7.97
CA VAL A 235 16.88 -17.59 -8.40
C VAL A 235 15.95 -18.05 -7.28
N ALA A 236 14.67 -18.27 -7.59
CA ALA A 236 13.67 -18.62 -6.59
C ALA A 236 14.06 -19.90 -5.83
N PRO A 237 13.83 -20.01 -4.52
CA PRO A 237 14.23 -21.16 -3.72
C PRO A 237 13.76 -22.52 -4.25
N PRO A 238 12.54 -22.68 -4.82
CA PRO A 238 12.07 -23.96 -5.36
C PRO A 238 12.79 -24.43 -6.62
N VAL A 239 13.55 -23.56 -7.30
CA VAL A 239 14.30 -23.92 -8.53
C VAL A 239 15.59 -24.61 -8.11
N SER A 240 15.79 -25.88 -8.54
CA SER A 240 17.03 -26.62 -8.26
C SER A 240 18.25 -26.03 -8.97
N ASN A 241 19.47 -26.41 -8.58
CA ASN A 241 20.67 -25.92 -9.25
C ASN A 241 20.78 -26.46 -10.68
N GLU A 242 20.32 -27.69 -10.93
CA GLU A 242 20.29 -28.32 -12.25
C GLU A 242 19.29 -27.59 -13.16
N GLU A 243 18.14 -27.22 -12.63
CA GLU A 243 17.15 -26.45 -13.36
C GLU A 243 17.63 -25.00 -13.57
N ALA A 244 18.24 -24.38 -12.55
CA ALA A 244 18.79 -23.04 -12.66
C ALA A 244 19.85 -22.93 -13.76
N LYS A 245 20.72 -23.92 -13.93
CA LYS A 245 21.71 -23.97 -15.03
C LYS A 245 21.06 -23.94 -16.41
N LYS A 246 19.88 -24.52 -16.55
CA LYS A 246 19.15 -24.54 -17.83
C LYS A 246 18.42 -23.23 -18.08
N LEU A 247 17.83 -22.64 -17.03
CA LEU A 247 17.02 -21.42 -17.13
C LEU A 247 17.90 -20.15 -17.19
N PHE A 248 19.00 -20.17 -16.45
CA PHE A 248 19.89 -19.01 -16.22
C PHE A 248 21.36 -19.41 -16.42
N PRO A 249 21.89 -19.36 -17.64
CA PRO A 249 23.26 -19.82 -17.93
C PRO A 249 24.34 -19.09 -17.11
N GLU A 250 24.10 -17.85 -16.73
CA GLU A 250 25.04 -17.00 -16.01
C GLU A 250 24.80 -16.96 -14.49
N PHE A 251 23.99 -17.90 -13.95
CA PHE A 251 23.71 -17.87 -12.52
C PHE A 251 24.96 -18.19 -11.69
N ARG A 252 25.09 -17.51 -10.55
CA ARG A 252 26.20 -17.68 -9.62
C ARG A 252 25.69 -17.99 -8.21
N ILE A 253 26.39 -18.90 -7.54
CA ILE A 253 26.08 -19.30 -6.17
C ILE A 253 26.96 -18.49 -5.23
N VAL A 254 26.37 -17.64 -4.40
CA VAL A 254 27.07 -16.89 -3.33
C VAL A 254 27.02 -17.70 -2.05
N LYS A 255 25.89 -18.30 -1.76
CA LYS A 255 25.65 -19.27 -0.68
C LYS A 255 24.68 -20.34 -1.20
N PRO A 256 24.59 -21.51 -0.59
CA PRO A 256 23.65 -22.55 -1.03
C PRO A 256 22.19 -22.06 -1.17
N TYR A 257 21.80 -21.10 -0.32
CA TYR A 257 20.46 -20.47 -0.31
C TYR A 257 20.41 -19.12 -1.05
N LEU A 258 21.52 -18.58 -1.54
CA LEU A 258 21.62 -17.28 -2.19
C LEU A 258 22.29 -17.39 -3.55
N ARG A 259 21.49 -17.36 -4.60
CA ARG A 259 21.91 -17.58 -5.97
C ARG A 259 21.42 -16.41 -6.84
N PHE A 260 22.34 -15.68 -7.42
CA PHE A 260 22.05 -14.54 -8.29
C PHE A 260 22.16 -14.88 -9.75
N THR A 261 21.40 -14.19 -10.59
CA THR A 261 21.49 -14.27 -12.04
C THR A 261 21.08 -12.94 -12.66
N PRO A 262 21.70 -12.52 -13.76
CA PRO A 262 21.08 -11.49 -14.59
C PRO A 262 19.78 -12.05 -15.19
N LEU A 263 18.83 -11.16 -15.45
CA LEU A 263 17.62 -11.55 -16.18
C LEU A 263 17.99 -11.95 -17.61
N PRO A 264 17.35 -13.01 -18.15
CA PRO A 264 17.51 -13.36 -19.56
C PRO A 264 17.16 -12.13 -20.42
N LYS A 265 18.07 -11.75 -21.32
CA LYS A 265 17.78 -10.69 -22.30
C LYS A 265 16.59 -11.19 -23.14
N GLU A 266 15.52 -10.43 -23.19
CA GLU A 266 14.42 -10.72 -24.10
C GLU A 266 15.01 -10.75 -25.52
N LYS A 267 14.78 -11.87 -26.22
CA LYS A 267 15.05 -11.89 -27.66
C LYS A 267 14.16 -10.81 -28.25
N ALA A 268 14.79 -9.76 -28.80
CA ALA A 268 14.05 -8.76 -29.55
C ALA A 268 13.20 -9.50 -30.57
N THR A 269 11.90 -9.50 -30.38
CA THR A 269 10.95 -9.93 -31.40
C THR A 269 11.13 -8.93 -32.54
N VAL A 270 11.89 -9.33 -33.55
CA VAL A 270 11.94 -8.61 -34.82
C VAL A 270 10.54 -8.69 -35.39
N SER A 271 9.79 -7.59 -35.24
CA SER A 271 8.49 -7.39 -35.90
C SER A 271 8.69 -7.01 -37.35
#